data_5eea9ac2c7cd82feba899658170e7571
#
_entry.id   5eea9ac2c7cd82feba899658170e7571
#
_cell.length_a   1.000
_cell.length_b   1.000
_cell.length_c   1.000
_cell.angle_alpha   90.00
_cell.angle_beta   90.00
_cell.angle_gamma   90.00
#
_symmetry.space_group_name_H-M   'P 1'
#
loop_
_entity.id
_entity.type
_entity.pdbx_description
1 polymer ?
#
loop_
_entity_poly.entity_id
_entity_poly.type
_entity_poly.pdbx_seq_one_letter_code
_entity_poly.pdbx_strand_id
1 'polypeptide(L)'
;MLGKCRQPNQASLLIDLMRSDGLQPTLDVYTALASAYGLSGLLDEAWHTIHDMKSISDCKPDVYTYSILIKCCMKFQRYDMIEHILAEMSYLGVECSTVTYNTIIDGYGKANLFEQMENSLLEMIESGMSLPDVFTLNSVIGAYGKCGNIEKMEKWFDEFQLMGIKPDVMTFNILIKSYGKAKMYAKMGSVLDYMGKRFYSPTTVTYNTIIETFGKAGNIDKMEEFFLKMKHQGMKPNSITYCSLISAYSRAGIVEKVDSILRQVENSDVVLDTTFFNCAIHAYGQAGDIERMVKLFLEMKDRQCRPDNITYATMIKAYSAQGMIEAAEDLQSRMISGNDFPETKLIGSPTPID
;
A
#
# COMPACT_ATOMS: atom_id res chain seq x y z
N MET A 1 -5.85 -14.76 21.62
CA MET A 1 -6.66 -13.56 21.29
C MET A 1 -6.02 -12.25 21.73
N LEU A 2 -5.61 -12.09 22.98
CA LEU A 2 -5.03 -10.85 23.54
C LEU A 2 -3.77 -10.36 22.80
N GLY A 3 -2.92 -11.26 22.33
CA GLY A 3 -1.73 -10.90 21.54
C GLY A 3 -2.04 -10.14 20.25
N LYS A 4 -3.20 -10.39 19.62
CA LYS A 4 -3.65 -9.66 18.41
C LYS A 4 -4.38 -8.34 18.72
N CYS A 5 -4.84 -8.16 19.97
CA CYS A 5 -5.66 -7.01 20.38
C CYS A 5 -4.84 -5.80 20.85
N ARG A 6 -3.51 -5.85 20.80
CA ARG A 6 -2.61 -4.77 21.26
C ARG A 6 -2.89 -4.30 22.69
N GLN A 7 -3.13 -5.25 23.59
CA GLN A 7 -3.40 -4.98 25.02
C GLN A 7 -2.35 -5.67 25.90
N PRO A 8 -1.07 -5.22 25.88
CA PRO A 8 0.01 -5.90 26.56
C PRO A 8 -0.17 -5.96 28.08
N ASN A 9 -0.71 -4.91 28.69
CA ASN A 9 -0.93 -4.86 30.16
C ASN A 9 -1.93 -5.94 30.61
N GLN A 10 -3.02 -6.17 29.84
CA GLN A 10 -3.97 -7.22 30.14
C GLN A 10 -3.40 -8.62 29.93
N ALA A 11 -2.54 -8.77 28.89
CA ALA A 11 -1.85 -10.02 28.63
C ALA A 11 -0.86 -10.37 29.74
N SER A 12 -0.09 -9.38 30.24
CA SER A 12 0.84 -9.56 31.38
C SER A 12 0.10 -9.95 32.65
N LEU A 13 -0.98 -9.23 32.98
CA LEU A 13 -1.80 -9.50 34.17
C LEU A 13 -2.39 -10.92 34.15
N LEU A 14 -2.74 -11.43 32.96
CA LEU A 14 -3.26 -12.77 32.79
C LEU A 14 -2.20 -13.83 33.07
N ILE A 15 -0.95 -13.60 32.70
CA ILE A 15 0.17 -14.47 32.99
C ILE A 15 0.46 -14.49 34.51
N ASP A 16 0.40 -13.31 35.16
CA ASP A 16 0.61 -13.22 36.61
C ASP A 16 -0.50 -13.97 37.37
N LEU A 17 -1.75 -13.88 36.91
CA LEU A 17 -2.86 -14.69 37.44
C LEU A 17 -2.66 -16.18 37.21
N MET A 18 -2.21 -16.61 36.03
CA MET A 18 -1.89 -18.02 35.77
C MET A 18 -0.83 -18.55 36.75
N ARG A 19 0.22 -17.75 37.00
CA ARG A 19 1.29 -18.10 37.96
C ARG A 19 0.76 -18.20 39.39
N SER A 20 -0.12 -17.28 39.81
CA SER A 20 -0.72 -17.28 41.15
C SER A 20 -1.62 -18.51 41.37
N ASP A 21 -2.27 -18.98 40.31
CA ASP A 21 -3.10 -20.17 40.34
C ASP A 21 -2.29 -21.51 40.20
N GLY A 22 -0.94 -21.40 40.20
CA GLY A 22 -0.04 -22.54 40.07
C GLY A 22 0.05 -23.13 38.65
N LEU A 23 -0.50 -22.43 37.64
CA LEU A 23 -0.42 -22.83 36.24
C LEU A 23 0.90 -22.33 35.63
N GLN A 24 1.61 -23.22 34.93
CA GLN A 24 2.83 -22.83 34.20
C GLN A 24 2.45 -22.30 32.80
N PRO A 25 2.79 -21.04 32.47
CA PRO A 25 2.57 -20.51 31.13
C PRO A 25 3.40 -21.30 30.09
N THR A 26 2.79 -21.64 28.99
CA THR A 26 3.41 -22.39 27.87
C THR A 26 4.14 -21.46 26.92
N LEU A 27 4.92 -22.04 25.98
CA LEU A 27 5.57 -21.33 24.88
C LEU A 27 4.59 -20.41 24.14
N ASP A 28 3.39 -20.92 23.81
CA ASP A 28 2.36 -20.15 23.10
C ASP A 28 1.89 -18.91 23.87
N VAL A 29 1.79 -19.02 25.21
CA VAL A 29 1.36 -17.91 26.09
C VAL A 29 2.40 -16.81 26.09
N TYR A 30 3.68 -17.15 26.26
CA TYR A 30 4.78 -16.19 26.21
C TYR A 30 4.94 -15.57 24.81
N THR A 31 4.84 -16.37 23.75
CA THR A 31 4.87 -15.87 22.37
C THR A 31 3.71 -14.88 22.11
N ALA A 32 2.52 -15.17 22.66
CA ALA A 32 1.39 -14.24 22.58
C ALA A 32 1.63 -12.94 23.36
N LEU A 33 2.28 -13.00 24.53
CA LEU A 33 2.67 -11.79 25.29
C LEU A 33 3.72 -10.97 24.54
N ALA A 34 4.79 -11.60 24.06
CA ALA A 34 5.81 -10.94 23.24
C ALA A 34 5.20 -10.28 21.99
N SER A 35 4.24 -10.96 21.34
CA SER A 35 3.47 -10.42 20.23
C SER A 35 2.63 -9.20 20.63
N ALA A 36 1.97 -9.21 21.80
CA ALA A 36 1.18 -8.10 22.30
C ALA A 36 2.04 -6.85 22.54
N TYR A 37 3.19 -7.03 23.21
CA TYR A 37 4.16 -5.96 23.41
C TYR A 37 4.71 -5.45 22.07
N GLY A 38 5.19 -6.34 21.21
CA GLY A 38 5.74 -5.99 19.91
C GLY A 38 4.76 -5.24 19.00
N LEU A 39 3.49 -5.67 18.93
CA LEU A 39 2.46 -5.00 18.13
C LEU A 39 2.07 -3.62 18.68
N SER A 40 2.30 -3.39 19.97
CA SER A 40 2.06 -2.10 20.64
C SER A 40 3.27 -1.15 20.55
N GLY A 41 4.40 -1.61 19.99
CA GLY A 41 5.63 -0.83 19.87
C GLY A 41 6.55 -0.89 21.09
N LEU A 42 6.19 -1.69 22.10
CA LEU A 42 6.98 -1.93 23.31
C LEU A 42 7.98 -3.07 23.03
N LEU A 43 9.00 -2.76 22.20
CA LEU A 43 9.90 -3.78 21.66
C LEU A 43 10.90 -4.29 22.69
N ASP A 44 11.32 -3.44 23.61
CA ASP A 44 12.26 -3.82 24.67
C ASP A 44 11.59 -4.79 25.66
N GLU A 45 10.32 -4.56 25.99
CA GLU A 45 9.51 -5.47 26.82
C GLU A 45 9.23 -6.79 26.09
N ALA A 46 8.99 -6.75 24.77
CA ALA A 46 8.85 -7.96 23.97
C ALA A 46 10.16 -8.77 23.97
N TRP A 47 11.30 -8.11 23.86
CA TRP A 47 12.61 -8.73 23.94
C TRP A 47 12.88 -9.35 25.33
N HIS A 48 12.59 -8.61 26.41
CA HIS A 48 12.70 -9.13 27.77
C HIS A 48 11.82 -10.35 27.98
N THR A 49 10.59 -10.36 27.46
CA THR A 49 9.69 -11.52 27.52
C THR A 49 10.33 -12.75 26.88
N ILE A 50 10.98 -12.60 25.71
CA ILE A 50 11.68 -13.68 25.03
C ILE A 50 12.91 -14.15 25.81
N HIS A 51 13.60 -13.21 26.44
CA HIS A 51 14.75 -13.54 27.29
C HIS A 51 14.32 -14.33 28.55
N ASP A 52 13.21 -13.96 29.17
CA ASP A 52 12.66 -14.68 30.32
C ASP A 52 12.25 -16.11 29.97
N MET A 53 11.73 -16.34 28.76
CA MET A 53 11.39 -17.68 28.27
C MET A 53 12.57 -18.65 28.32
N LYS A 54 13.80 -18.19 28.06
CA LYS A 54 15.01 -19.01 28.06
C LYS A 54 15.35 -19.59 29.43
N SER A 55 14.95 -18.90 30.48
CA SER A 55 15.18 -19.36 31.87
C SER A 55 14.26 -20.51 32.25
N ILE A 56 13.24 -20.79 31.44
CA ILE A 56 12.22 -21.82 31.68
C ILE A 56 12.54 -23.02 30.79
N SER A 57 12.80 -24.19 31.38
CA SER A 57 13.28 -25.39 30.67
C SER A 57 12.40 -25.83 29.51
N ASP A 58 11.07 -25.65 29.61
CA ASP A 58 10.09 -26.13 28.65
C ASP A 58 9.55 -25.01 27.69
N CYS A 59 10.09 -23.79 27.78
CA CYS A 59 9.59 -22.64 27.02
C CYS A 59 10.68 -21.97 26.17
N LYS A 60 11.53 -22.76 25.50
CA LYS A 60 12.59 -22.20 24.65
C LYS A 60 11.99 -21.48 23.43
N PRO A 61 12.41 -20.22 23.15
CA PRO A 61 11.97 -19.50 21.96
C PRO A 61 12.30 -20.28 20.69
N ASP A 62 11.34 -20.34 19.78
CA ASP A 62 11.45 -20.98 18.49
C ASP A 62 11.55 -19.94 17.33
N VAL A 63 11.70 -20.43 16.09
CA VAL A 63 11.76 -19.58 14.91
C VAL A 63 10.51 -18.70 14.75
N TYR A 64 9.35 -19.19 15.18
CA TYR A 64 8.09 -18.45 15.10
C TYR A 64 8.08 -17.26 16.07
N THR A 65 8.54 -17.46 17.29
CA THR A 65 8.67 -16.41 18.31
C THR A 65 9.59 -15.28 17.86
N TYR A 66 10.78 -15.63 17.34
CA TYR A 66 11.71 -14.63 16.81
C TYR A 66 11.18 -13.92 15.55
N SER A 67 10.51 -14.65 14.65
CA SER A 67 9.91 -14.06 13.44
C SER A 67 8.86 -13.00 13.75
N ILE A 68 8.06 -13.19 14.82
CA ILE A 68 7.11 -12.19 15.29
C ILE A 68 7.84 -10.93 15.76
N LEU A 69 8.89 -11.08 16.56
CA LEU A 69 9.67 -9.93 17.06
C LEU A 69 10.34 -9.19 15.91
N ILE A 70 11.01 -9.91 15.00
CA ILE A 70 11.62 -9.33 13.80
C ILE A 70 10.59 -8.51 12.99
N LYS A 71 9.40 -9.07 12.78
CA LYS A 71 8.31 -8.37 12.09
C LYS A 71 7.88 -7.09 12.80
N CYS A 72 7.85 -7.10 14.13
CA CYS A 72 7.54 -5.92 14.93
C CYS A 72 8.67 -4.89 14.85
N CYS A 73 9.94 -5.31 14.98
CA CYS A 73 11.11 -4.44 14.84
C CYS A 73 11.14 -3.76 13.46
N MET A 74 10.88 -4.51 12.37
CA MET A 74 10.77 -3.95 11.02
C MET A 74 9.65 -2.91 10.90
N LYS A 75 8.48 -3.19 11.49
CA LYS A 75 7.33 -2.27 11.48
C LYS A 75 7.61 -0.95 12.20
N PHE A 76 8.33 -1.01 13.32
CA PHE A 76 8.68 0.17 14.15
C PHE A 76 10.06 0.73 13.84
N GLN A 77 10.72 0.24 12.77
CA GLN A 77 12.01 0.73 12.26
C GLN A 77 13.17 0.59 13.28
N ARG A 78 13.08 -0.40 14.17
CA ARG A 78 14.15 -0.74 15.15
C ARG A 78 15.11 -1.76 14.52
N TYR A 79 15.82 -1.31 13.49
CA TYR A 79 16.77 -2.15 12.74
C TYR A 79 17.98 -2.57 13.57
N ASP A 80 18.35 -1.75 14.56
CA ASP A 80 19.37 -2.03 15.56
C ASP A 80 19.15 -3.38 16.29
N MET A 81 17.89 -3.72 16.57
CA MET A 81 17.56 -4.97 17.26
C MET A 81 17.66 -6.21 16.34
N ILE A 82 17.56 -6.04 15.04
CA ILE A 82 17.53 -7.19 14.12
C ILE A 82 18.83 -7.99 14.17
N GLU A 83 19.99 -7.30 14.14
CA GLU A 83 21.31 -7.94 14.21
C GLU A 83 21.47 -8.71 15.53
N HIS A 84 21.01 -8.13 16.64
CA HIS A 84 21.05 -8.81 17.95
C HIS A 84 20.17 -10.04 17.98
N ILE A 85 18.96 -9.97 17.39
CA ILE A 85 18.03 -11.11 17.31
C ILE A 85 18.63 -12.23 16.47
N LEU A 86 19.20 -11.91 15.31
CA LEU A 86 19.81 -12.89 14.41
C LEU A 86 21.05 -13.55 15.05
N ALA A 87 21.90 -12.76 15.71
CA ALA A 87 23.04 -13.29 16.44
C ALA A 87 22.62 -14.25 17.56
N GLU A 88 21.53 -13.93 18.27
CA GLU A 88 21.00 -14.80 19.31
C GLU A 88 20.38 -16.08 18.74
N MET A 89 19.61 -15.99 17.65
CA MET A 89 19.07 -17.15 16.96
C MET A 89 20.19 -18.10 16.54
N SER A 90 21.26 -17.56 15.93
CA SER A 90 22.43 -18.34 15.53
C SER A 90 23.11 -19.00 16.74
N TYR A 91 23.28 -18.27 17.85
CA TYR A 91 23.88 -18.83 19.07
C TYR A 91 23.07 -19.99 19.67
N LEU A 92 21.74 -19.92 19.56
CA LEU A 92 20.82 -20.96 20.06
C LEU A 92 20.59 -22.09 19.06
N GLY A 93 21.19 -22.02 17.87
CA GLY A 93 20.96 -22.97 16.80
C GLY A 93 19.53 -22.93 16.20
N VAL A 94 18.86 -21.77 16.33
CA VAL A 94 17.53 -21.53 15.73
C VAL A 94 17.73 -20.94 14.34
N GLU A 95 17.51 -21.75 13.32
CA GLU A 95 17.68 -21.31 11.92
C GLU A 95 16.56 -20.43 11.44
N CYS A 96 16.89 -19.41 10.62
CA CYS A 96 15.92 -18.56 9.98
C CYS A 96 15.16 -19.33 8.91
N SER A 97 13.84 -19.23 8.92
CA SER A 97 12.99 -19.78 7.86
C SER A 97 12.97 -18.83 6.63
N THR A 98 12.54 -19.34 5.46
CA THR A 98 12.27 -18.52 4.27
C THR A 98 11.35 -17.34 4.59
N VAL A 99 10.33 -17.53 5.43
CA VAL A 99 9.40 -16.47 5.85
C VAL A 99 10.12 -15.41 6.70
N THR A 100 11.06 -15.82 7.56
CA THR A 100 11.87 -14.90 8.37
C THR A 100 12.74 -14.03 7.49
N TYR A 101 13.53 -14.64 6.61
CA TYR A 101 14.37 -13.90 5.65
C TYR A 101 13.54 -12.98 4.75
N ASN A 102 12.42 -13.45 4.22
CA ASN A 102 11.52 -12.63 3.40
C ASN A 102 11.01 -11.40 4.18
N THR A 103 10.71 -11.54 5.47
CA THR A 103 10.29 -10.42 6.32
C THR A 103 11.42 -9.41 6.51
N ILE A 104 12.66 -9.87 6.69
CA ILE A 104 13.85 -9.03 6.86
C ILE A 104 14.16 -8.29 5.55
N ILE A 105 14.24 -9.02 4.44
CA ILE A 105 14.54 -8.49 3.11
C ILE A 105 13.50 -7.44 2.68
N ASP A 106 12.20 -7.74 2.83
CA ASP A 106 11.11 -6.79 2.54
C ASP A 106 11.16 -5.55 3.44
N GLY A 107 11.46 -5.75 4.73
CA GLY A 107 11.59 -4.66 5.70
C GLY A 107 12.74 -3.71 5.37
N TYR A 108 13.93 -4.23 5.13
CA TYR A 108 15.09 -3.43 4.73
C TYR A 108 14.87 -2.77 3.36
N GLY A 109 14.26 -3.47 2.40
CA GLY A 109 13.91 -2.91 1.10
C GLY A 109 12.94 -1.73 1.20
N LYS A 110 11.93 -1.80 2.06
CA LYS A 110 10.98 -0.70 2.33
C LYS A 110 11.63 0.50 3.01
N ALA A 111 12.66 0.25 3.81
CA ALA A 111 13.46 1.26 4.49
C ALA A 111 14.54 1.90 3.61
N ASN A 112 14.75 1.39 2.39
CA ASN A 112 15.86 1.72 1.49
C ASN A 112 17.25 1.38 2.08
N LEU A 113 17.33 0.42 2.99
CA LEU A 113 18.55 -0.12 3.56
C LEU A 113 19.06 -1.26 2.66
N PHE A 114 19.55 -0.89 1.47
CA PHE A 114 19.86 -1.84 0.40
C PHE A 114 21.03 -2.77 0.71
N GLU A 115 22.04 -2.29 1.42
CA GLU A 115 23.20 -3.10 1.82
C GLU A 115 22.76 -4.22 2.78
N GLN A 116 21.99 -3.90 3.80
CA GLN A 116 21.43 -4.89 4.74
C GLN A 116 20.48 -5.87 4.04
N MET A 117 19.68 -5.37 3.08
CA MET A 117 18.81 -6.21 2.26
C MET A 117 19.62 -7.23 1.43
N GLU A 118 20.68 -6.77 0.75
CA GLU A 118 21.55 -7.65 -0.05
C GLU A 118 22.30 -8.65 0.84
N ASN A 119 22.83 -8.23 1.99
CA ASN A 119 23.51 -9.12 2.93
C ASN A 119 22.58 -10.22 3.45
N SER A 120 21.35 -9.87 3.86
CA SER A 120 20.37 -10.86 4.31
C SER A 120 19.95 -11.84 3.21
N LEU A 121 19.90 -11.37 1.94
CA LEU A 121 19.66 -12.25 0.79
C LEU A 121 20.82 -13.20 0.56
N LEU A 122 22.07 -12.73 0.64
CA LEU A 122 23.26 -13.56 0.48
C LEU A 122 23.35 -14.61 1.59
N GLU A 123 23.12 -14.23 2.85
CA GLU A 123 23.05 -15.16 3.97
C GLU A 123 21.98 -16.24 3.76
N MET A 124 20.79 -15.86 3.25
CA MET A 124 19.73 -16.80 2.91
C MET A 124 20.19 -17.83 1.87
N ILE A 125 20.90 -17.39 0.83
CA ILE A 125 21.41 -18.24 -0.24
C ILE A 125 22.54 -19.15 0.27
N GLU A 126 23.48 -18.60 1.04
CA GLU A 126 24.65 -19.31 1.56
C GLU A 126 24.30 -20.35 2.62
N SER A 127 23.27 -20.08 3.44
CA SER A 127 22.80 -21.02 4.46
C SER A 127 22.36 -22.36 3.86
N GLY A 128 21.86 -22.36 2.62
CA GLY A 128 21.35 -23.54 1.93
C GLY A 128 20.11 -24.17 2.54
N MET A 129 19.71 -23.72 3.74
CA MET A 129 18.56 -24.23 4.49
C MET A 129 17.25 -23.54 4.10
N SER A 130 17.34 -22.29 3.70
CA SER A 130 16.19 -21.47 3.26
C SER A 130 16.44 -20.94 1.86
N LEU A 131 15.69 -21.44 0.89
CA LEU A 131 15.85 -21.01 -0.50
C LEU A 131 14.98 -19.77 -0.80
N PRO A 132 15.52 -18.79 -1.55
CA PRO A 132 14.74 -17.69 -2.09
C PRO A 132 13.56 -18.20 -2.92
N ASP A 133 12.45 -17.47 -2.87
CA ASP A 133 11.23 -17.76 -3.60
C ASP A 133 10.75 -16.55 -4.43
N VAL A 134 9.60 -16.65 -5.06
CA VAL A 134 9.05 -15.55 -5.86
C VAL A 134 8.72 -14.31 -5.00
N PHE A 135 8.42 -14.50 -3.70
CA PHE A 135 8.21 -13.38 -2.79
C PHE A 135 9.51 -12.64 -2.52
N THR A 136 10.62 -13.36 -2.32
CA THR A 136 11.97 -12.79 -2.18
C THR A 136 12.32 -11.96 -3.42
N LEU A 137 12.13 -12.54 -4.63
CA LEU A 137 12.31 -11.84 -5.90
C LEU A 137 11.51 -10.53 -5.94
N ASN A 138 10.19 -10.60 -5.67
CA ASN A 138 9.31 -9.45 -5.73
C ASN A 138 9.68 -8.36 -4.71
N SER A 139 10.17 -8.72 -3.53
CA SER A 139 10.63 -7.78 -2.50
C SER A 139 11.89 -7.04 -2.95
N VAL A 140 12.88 -7.77 -3.47
CA VAL A 140 14.17 -7.19 -3.92
C VAL A 140 13.99 -6.28 -5.13
N ILE A 141 13.35 -6.77 -6.21
CA ILE A 141 13.13 -5.95 -7.41
C ILE A 141 12.18 -4.78 -7.14
N GLY A 142 11.19 -4.98 -6.24
CA GLY A 142 10.26 -3.94 -5.82
C GLY A 142 10.94 -2.80 -5.06
N ALA A 143 11.91 -3.13 -4.20
CA ALA A 143 12.70 -2.14 -3.47
C ALA A 143 13.53 -1.28 -4.42
N TYR A 144 14.30 -1.90 -5.32
CA TYR A 144 15.10 -1.19 -6.33
C TYR A 144 14.26 -0.41 -7.34
N GLY A 145 13.15 -1.01 -7.82
CA GLY A 145 12.22 -0.33 -8.72
C GLY A 145 11.53 0.88 -8.10
N LYS A 146 11.24 0.83 -6.79
CA LYS A 146 10.63 1.94 -6.06
C LYS A 146 11.59 3.13 -5.93
N CYS A 147 12.88 2.89 -5.67
CA CYS A 147 13.89 3.93 -5.55
C CYS A 147 14.43 4.40 -6.92
N GLY A 148 14.06 3.75 -8.02
CA GLY A 148 14.48 4.12 -9.38
C GLY A 148 15.83 3.51 -9.82
N ASN A 149 16.42 2.62 -9.03
CA ASN A 149 17.65 1.92 -9.42
C ASN A 149 17.32 0.76 -10.35
N ILE A 150 17.07 1.09 -11.61
CA ILE A 150 16.64 0.12 -12.63
C ILE A 150 17.74 -0.89 -12.94
N GLU A 151 19.01 -0.48 -12.93
CA GLU A 151 20.13 -1.35 -13.22
C GLU A 151 20.24 -2.51 -12.20
N LYS A 152 20.20 -2.20 -10.90
CA LYS A 152 20.18 -3.22 -9.85
C LYS A 152 18.91 -4.08 -9.87
N MET A 153 17.77 -3.47 -10.20
CA MET A 153 16.51 -4.21 -10.36
C MET A 153 16.60 -5.27 -11.45
N GLU A 154 17.15 -4.90 -12.62
CA GLU A 154 17.34 -5.82 -13.76
C GLU A 154 18.36 -6.91 -13.41
N LYS A 155 19.52 -6.52 -12.82
CA LYS A 155 20.54 -7.47 -12.39
C LYS A 155 19.96 -8.56 -11.48
N TRP A 156 19.23 -8.16 -10.41
CA TRP A 156 18.64 -9.14 -9.50
C TRP A 156 17.52 -9.95 -10.15
N PHE A 157 16.73 -9.35 -11.04
CA PHE A 157 15.75 -10.12 -11.80
C PHE A 157 16.38 -11.24 -12.61
N ASP A 158 17.50 -10.98 -13.30
CA ASP A 158 18.24 -11.97 -14.07
C ASP A 158 18.88 -13.04 -13.17
N GLU A 159 19.49 -12.64 -12.04
CA GLU A 159 20.09 -13.56 -11.07
C GLU A 159 19.04 -14.55 -10.50
N PHE A 160 17.86 -14.06 -10.12
CA PHE A 160 16.78 -14.94 -9.66
C PHE A 160 16.29 -15.91 -10.74
N GLN A 161 16.27 -15.49 -12.00
CA GLN A 161 15.95 -16.40 -13.11
C GLN A 161 17.03 -17.49 -13.30
N LEU A 162 18.31 -17.15 -13.15
CA LEU A 162 19.42 -18.11 -13.17
C LEU A 162 19.31 -19.12 -12.02
N MET A 163 18.81 -18.73 -10.87
CA MET A 163 18.48 -19.61 -9.74
C MET A 163 17.26 -20.49 -10.00
N GLY A 164 16.57 -20.34 -11.14
CA GLY A 164 15.39 -21.12 -11.51
C GLY A 164 14.09 -20.60 -10.92
N ILE A 165 14.08 -19.42 -10.30
CA ILE A 165 12.86 -18.82 -9.73
C ILE A 165 12.03 -18.23 -10.86
N LYS A 166 10.79 -18.73 -10.99
CA LYS A 166 9.88 -18.30 -12.05
C LYS A 166 9.15 -17.03 -11.64
N PRO A 167 9.21 -15.95 -12.45
CA PRO A 167 8.41 -14.75 -12.23
C PRO A 167 6.92 -15.06 -12.23
N ASP A 168 6.14 -14.30 -11.49
CA ASP A 168 4.68 -14.30 -11.51
C ASP A 168 4.10 -13.01 -12.11
N VAL A 169 2.77 -12.90 -12.15
CA VAL A 169 2.10 -11.69 -12.64
C VAL A 169 2.45 -10.47 -11.79
N MET A 170 2.68 -10.66 -10.48
CA MET A 170 3.09 -9.57 -9.57
C MET A 170 4.49 -9.07 -9.91
N THR A 171 5.42 -9.99 -10.22
CA THR A 171 6.77 -9.64 -10.70
C THR A 171 6.71 -8.73 -11.93
N PHE A 172 5.90 -9.10 -12.94
CA PHE A 172 5.75 -8.29 -14.14
C PHE A 172 5.10 -6.93 -13.86
N ASN A 173 4.11 -6.87 -12.97
CA ASN A 173 3.51 -5.61 -12.55
C ASN A 173 4.54 -4.67 -11.86
N ILE A 174 5.45 -5.21 -11.07
CA ILE A 174 6.55 -4.45 -10.46
C ILE A 174 7.49 -3.89 -11.54
N LEU A 175 7.89 -4.71 -12.51
CA LEU A 175 8.73 -4.28 -13.62
C LEU A 175 8.07 -3.19 -14.45
N ILE A 176 6.80 -3.39 -14.86
CA ILE A 176 6.00 -2.41 -15.61
C ILE A 176 5.93 -1.08 -14.86
N LYS A 177 5.62 -1.12 -13.57
CA LYS A 177 5.53 0.08 -12.73
C LYS A 177 6.88 0.79 -12.60
N SER A 178 7.96 0.05 -12.44
CA SER A 178 9.31 0.59 -12.29
C SER A 178 9.81 1.23 -13.58
N TYR A 179 9.67 0.54 -14.71
CA TYR A 179 9.99 1.10 -16.03
C TYR A 179 9.14 2.32 -16.36
N GLY A 180 7.84 2.28 -16.01
CA GLY A 180 6.96 3.41 -16.21
C GLY A 180 7.40 4.67 -15.44
N LYS A 181 7.78 4.51 -14.16
CA LYS A 181 8.34 5.60 -13.35
C LYS A 181 9.66 6.14 -13.92
N ALA A 182 10.51 5.26 -14.44
CA ALA A 182 11.76 5.60 -15.10
C ALA A 182 11.57 6.15 -16.54
N LYS A 183 10.33 6.28 -17.02
CA LYS A 183 9.96 6.71 -18.39
C LYS A 183 10.53 5.80 -19.49
N MET A 184 10.85 4.55 -19.15
CA MET A 184 11.39 3.53 -20.07
C MET A 184 10.25 2.76 -20.76
N TYR A 185 9.40 3.46 -21.50
CA TYR A 185 8.15 2.91 -22.07
C TYR A 185 8.37 1.75 -23.05
N ALA A 186 9.50 1.73 -23.76
CA ALA A 186 9.85 0.60 -24.63
C ALA A 186 10.04 -0.69 -23.84
N LYS A 187 10.79 -0.64 -22.70
CA LYS A 187 10.97 -1.81 -21.82
C LYS A 187 9.62 -2.24 -21.19
N MET A 188 8.78 -1.30 -20.81
CA MET A 188 7.44 -1.59 -20.30
C MET A 188 6.60 -2.35 -21.34
N GLY A 189 6.66 -1.96 -22.62
CA GLY A 189 6.01 -2.68 -23.71
C GLY A 189 6.57 -4.08 -23.90
N SER A 190 7.90 -4.24 -23.85
CA SER A 190 8.56 -5.55 -23.96
C SER A 190 8.16 -6.53 -22.87
N VAL A 191 7.90 -6.05 -21.63
CA VAL A 191 7.41 -6.91 -20.53
C VAL A 191 6.00 -7.43 -20.85
N LEU A 192 5.11 -6.60 -21.39
CA LEU A 192 3.77 -7.02 -21.81
C LEU A 192 3.81 -8.06 -22.93
N ASP A 193 4.66 -7.84 -23.93
CA ASP A 193 4.86 -8.79 -25.03
C ASP A 193 5.41 -10.12 -24.52
N TYR A 194 6.35 -10.06 -23.56
CA TYR A 194 6.88 -11.26 -22.90
C TYR A 194 5.78 -12.01 -22.13
N MET A 195 4.95 -11.31 -21.36
CA MET A 195 3.80 -11.91 -20.68
C MET A 195 2.91 -12.66 -21.68
N GLY A 196 2.57 -12.01 -22.79
CA GLY A 196 1.73 -12.62 -23.83
C GLY A 196 2.37 -13.88 -24.45
N LYS A 197 3.66 -13.82 -24.80
CA LYS A 197 4.40 -14.95 -25.38
C LYS A 197 4.54 -16.16 -24.44
N ARG A 198 4.54 -15.92 -23.14
CA ARG A 198 4.70 -16.95 -22.09
C ARG A 198 3.37 -17.36 -21.45
N PHE A 199 2.24 -16.93 -22.01
CA PHE A 199 0.88 -17.24 -21.53
C PHE A 199 0.59 -16.72 -20.12
N TYR A 200 1.28 -15.66 -19.67
CA TYR A 200 0.89 -14.92 -18.48
C TYR A 200 -0.21 -13.94 -18.86
N SER A 201 -1.41 -14.15 -18.36
CA SER A 201 -2.54 -13.24 -18.62
C SER A 201 -2.37 -11.95 -17.82
N PRO A 202 -2.29 -10.76 -18.49
CA PRO A 202 -2.35 -9.48 -17.79
C PRO A 202 -3.65 -9.39 -16.97
N THR A 203 -3.58 -8.78 -15.81
CA THR A 203 -4.73 -8.59 -14.93
C THR A 203 -5.24 -7.15 -14.98
N THR A 204 -6.39 -6.88 -14.34
CA THR A 204 -6.88 -5.51 -14.12
C THR A 204 -5.80 -4.63 -13.47
N VAL A 205 -5.00 -5.18 -12.54
CA VAL A 205 -3.88 -4.45 -11.91
C VAL A 205 -2.81 -4.08 -12.93
N THR A 206 -2.47 -4.99 -13.86
CA THR A 206 -1.50 -4.74 -14.94
C THR A 206 -1.95 -3.56 -15.80
N TYR A 207 -3.20 -3.59 -16.28
CA TYR A 207 -3.74 -2.51 -17.11
C TYR A 207 -3.86 -1.20 -16.34
N ASN A 208 -4.32 -1.22 -15.10
CA ASN A 208 -4.38 -0.02 -14.26
C ASN A 208 -3.01 0.63 -14.09
N THR A 209 -1.96 -0.18 -13.86
CA THR A 209 -0.58 0.32 -13.76
C THR A 209 -0.12 1.02 -15.04
N ILE A 210 -0.45 0.47 -16.20
CA ILE A 210 -0.08 1.03 -17.50
C ILE A 210 -0.87 2.32 -17.78
N ILE A 211 -2.19 2.29 -17.59
CA ILE A 211 -3.08 3.44 -17.76
C ILE A 211 -2.63 4.59 -16.85
N GLU A 212 -2.38 4.31 -15.57
CA GLU A 212 -1.88 5.29 -14.60
C GLU A 212 -0.53 5.87 -15.05
N THR A 213 0.38 5.02 -15.54
CA THR A 213 1.72 5.43 -15.97
C THR A 213 1.66 6.40 -17.15
N PHE A 214 0.94 6.04 -18.22
CA PHE A 214 0.79 6.91 -19.38
C PHE A 214 -0.02 8.17 -19.05
N GLY A 215 -1.04 8.04 -18.21
CA GLY A 215 -1.80 9.18 -17.71
C GLY A 215 -0.93 10.17 -16.93
N LYS A 216 -0.04 9.69 -16.05
CA LYS A 216 0.93 10.54 -15.32
C LYS A 216 1.98 11.17 -16.24
N ALA A 217 2.33 10.48 -17.31
CA ALA A 217 3.25 10.97 -18.34
C ALA A 217 2.62 12.02 -19.30
N GLY A 218 1.30 12.25 -19.19
CA GLY A 218 0.57 13.13 -20.11
C GLY A 218 0.33 12.51 -21.49
N ASN A 219 0.65 11.24 -21.68
CA ASN A 219 0.43 10.54 -22.96
C ASN A 219 -0.98 9.97 -23.01
N ILE A 220 -1.94 10.85 -23.32
CA ILE A 220 -3.37 10.53 -23.31
C ILE A 220 -3.70 9.47 -24.35
N ASP A 221 -3.12 9.54 -25.55
CA ASP A 221 -3.39 8.59 -26.64
C ASP A 221 -3.02 7.16 -26.24
N LYS A 222 -1.84 6.96 -25.66
CA LYS A 222 -1.41 5.65 -25.17
C LYS A 222 -2.27 5.16 -24.00
N MET A 223 -2.65 6.05 -23.10
CA MET A 223 -3.55 5.73 -21.99
C MET A 223 -4.88 5.20 -22.50
N GLU A 224 -5.48 5.86 -23.50
CA GLU A 224 -6.75 5.46 -24.12
C GLU A 224 -6.61 4.14 -24.89
N GLU A 225 -5.51 3.96 -25.63
CA GLU A 225 -5.21 2.71 -26.34
C GLU A 225 -5.26 1.53 -25.37
N PHE A 226 -4.57 1.63 -24.23
CA PHE A 226 -4.55 0.56 -23.23
C PHE A 226 -5.87 0.38 -22.48
N PHE A 227 -6.63 1.44 -22.27
CA PHE A 227 -7.98 1.34 -21.72
C PHE A 227 -8.93 0.60 -22.66
N LEU A 228 -8.87 0.87 -23.97
CA LEU A 228 -9.62 0.13 -24.97
C LEU A 228 -9.18 -1.33 -25.07
N LYS A 229 -7.86 -1.58 -25.05
CA LYS A 229 -7.30 -2.93 -25.07
C LYS A 229 -7.75 -3.76 -23.86
N MET A 230 -7.81 -3.16 -22.66
CA MET A 230 -8.36 -3.77 -21.46
C MET A 230 -9.82 -4.25 -21.69
N LYS A 231 -10.67 -3.40 -22.26
CA LYS A 231 -12.07 -3.71 -22.56
C LYS A 231 -12.20 -4.81 -23.61
N HIS A 232 -11.42 -4.73 -24.69
CA HIS A 232 -11.43 -5.73 -25.76
C HIS A 232 -11.02 -7.13 -25.28
N GLN A 233 -10.18 -7.20 -24.25
CA GLN A 233 -9.82 -8.47 -23.60
C GLN A 233 -10.86 -8.94 -22.57
N GLY A 234 -12.02 -8.31 -22.51
CA GLY A 234 -13.11 -8.67 -21.60
C GLY A 234 -12.86 -8.30 -20.13
N MET A 235 -11.82 -7.52 -19.84
CA MET A 235 -11.55 -7.08 -18.46
C MET A 235 -12.43 -5.89 -18.11
N LYS A 236 -13.12 -5.99 -16.98
CA LYS A 236 -13.97 -4.91 -16.49
C LYS A 236 -13.13 -3.82 -15.82
N PRO A 237 -13.19 -2.55 -16.28
CA PRO A 237 -12.62 -1.41 -15.56
C PRO A 237 -13.26 -1.29 -14.18
N ASN A 238 -12.46 -0.91 -13.18
CA ASN A 238 -12.91 -0.67 -11.81
C ASN A 238 -12.74 0.80 -11.42
N SER A 239 -13.11 1.17 -10.17
CA SER A 239 -12.96 2.52 -9.63
C SER A 239 -11.53 3.08 -9.86
N ILE A 240 -10.48 2.27 -9.63
CA ILE A 240 -9.08 2.67 -9.83
C ILE A 240 -8.79 3.02 -11.30
N THR A 241 -9.33 2.24 -12.25
CA THR A 241 -9.19 2.51 -13.69
C THR A 241 -9.74 3.88 -14.04
N TYR A 242 -10.99 4.14 -13.60
CA TYR A 242 -11.66 5.40 -13.90
C TYR A 242 -11.01 6.59 -13.17
N CYS A 243 -10.56 6.43 -11.92
CA CYS A 243 -9.78 7.45 -11.22
C CYS A 243 -8.51 7.85 -11.98
N SER A 244 -7.80 6.85 -12.54
CA SER A 244 -6.58 7.12 -13.33
C SER A 244 -6.89 7.91 -14.59
N LEU A 245 -7.99 7.59 -15.29
CA LEU A 245 -8.45 8.32 -16.49
C LEU A 245 -8.86 9.76 -16.13
N ILE A 246 -9.74 9.92 -15.13
CA ILE A 246 -10.21 11.23 -14.67
C ILE A 246 -9.03 12.12 -14.26
N SER A 247 -8.10 11.59 -13.47
CA SER A 247 -6.91 12.33 -13.04
C SER A 247 -6.01 12.74 -14.21
N ALA A 248 -5.90 11.92 -15.24
CA ALA A 248 -5.11 12.23 -16.43
C ALA A 248 -5.79 13.30 -17.29
N TYR A 249 -7.09 13.18 -17.55
CA TYR A 249 -7.87 14.16 -18.30
C TYR A 249 -7.92 15.50 -17.58
N SER A 250 -8.09 15.50 -16.25
CA SER A 250 -8.05 16.72 -15.45
C SER A 250 -6.72 17.46 -15.61
N ARG A 251 -5.58 16.75 -15.49
CA ARG A 251 -4.25 17.36 -15.69
C ARG A 251 -4.02 17.87 -17.10
N ALA A 252 -4.64 17.23 -18.10
CA ALA A 252 -4.59 17.66 -19.49
C ALA A 252 -5.58 18.80 -19.83
N GLY A 253 -6.45 19.18 -18.88
CA GLY A 253 -7.49 20.20 -19.09
C GLY A 253 -8.65 19.75 -19.99
N ILE A 254 -8.84 18.43 -20.19
CA ILE A 254 -9.85 17.88 -21.10
C ILE A 254 -11.10 17.49 -20.30
N VAL A 255 -11.87 18.49 -19.90
CA VAL A 255 -13.05 18.32 -19.00
C VAL A 255 -14.16 17.52 -19.66
N GLU A 256 -14.38 17.66 -20.98
CA GLU A 256 -15.42 16.92 -21.71
C GLU A 256 -15.23 15.39 -21.63
N LYS A 257 -13.95 14.94 -21.54
CA LYS A 257 -13.66 13.52 -21.34
C LYS A 257 -13.96 13.06 -19.92
N VAL A 258 -13.79 13.94 -18.92
CA VAL A 258 -14.23 13.65 -17.55
C VAL A 258 -15.74 13.42 -17.52
N ASP A 259 -16.53 14.28 -18.16
CA ASP A 259 -17.99 14.13 -18.30
C ASP A 259 -18.38 12.80 -18.97
N SER A 260 -17.62 12.42 -20.01
CA SER A 260 -17.84 11.16 -20.72
C SER A 260 -17.60 9.95 -19.83
N ILE A 261 -16.55 9.98 -19.01
CA ILE A 261 -16.26 8.91 -18.04
C ILE A 261 -17.35 8.81 -16.99
N LEU A 262 -17.80 9.93 -16.41
CA LEU A 262 -18.86 9.93 -15.40
C LEU A 262 -20.14 9.31 -15.93
N ARG A 263 -20.60 9.71 -17.14
CA ARG A 263 -21.76 9.10 -17.81
C ARG A 263 -21.56 7.60 -18.08
N GLN A 264 -20.35 7.17 -18.42
CA GLN A 264 -20.05 5.75 -18.64
C GLN A 264 -20.13 4.94 -17.34
N VAL A 265 -19.66 5.53 -16.22
CA VAL A 265 -19.68 4.90 -14.91
C VAL A 265 -21.10 4.81 -14.35
N GLU A 266 -21.94 5.84 -14.53
CA GLU A 266 -23.36 5.84 -14.14
C GLU A 266 -24.14 4.67 -14.77
N ASN A 267 -23.77 4.29 -16.01
CA ASN A 267 -24.37 3.18 -16.76
C ASN A 267 -23.64 1.84 -16.57
N SER A 268 -22.80 1.71 -15.53
CA SER A 268 -22.01 0.51 -15.26
C SER A 268 -22.29 -0.05 -13.86
N ASP A 269 -21.94 -1.34 -13.65
CA ASP A 269 -22.04 -2.01 -12.34
C ASP A 269 -20.89 -1.65 -11.39
N VAL A 270 -20.14 -0.59 -11.66
CA VAL A 270 -18.96 -0.24 -10.84
C VAL A 270 -19.41 0.37 -9.52
N VAL A 271 -18.96 -0.23 -8.44
CA VAL A 271 -19.17 0.33 -7.09
C VAL A 271 -18.26 1.56 -6.94
N LEU A 272 -18.88 2.72 -6.77
CA LEU A 272 -18.19 3.98 -6.56
C LEU A 272 -17.83 4.12 -5.08
N ASP A 273 -16.58 4.47 -4.83
CA ASP A 273 -16.03 4.69 -3.50
C ASP A 273 -15.68 6.18 -3.28
N THR A 274 -15.36 6.52 -2.03
CA THR A 274 -14.92 7.89 -1.65
C THR A 274 -13.76 8.37 -2.53
N THR A 275 -12.85 7.47 -2.92
CA THR A 275 -11.69 7.80 -3.76
C THR A 275 -12.11 8.25 -5.16
N PHE A 276 -13.10 7.58 -5.76
CA PHE A 276 -13.64 7.96 -7.06
C PHE A 276 -14.25 9.37 -7.03
N PHE A 277 -15.12 9.64 -6.03
CA PHE A 277 -15.73 10.95 -5.88
C PHE A 277 -14.69 12.04 -5.64
N ASN A 278 -13.68 11.77 -4.81
CA ASN A 278 -12.57 12.70 -4.58
C ASN A 278 -11.81 13.03 -5.88
N CYS A 279 -11.56 12.04 -6.74
CA CYS A 279 -10.93 12.27 -8.05
C CYS A 279 -11.79 13.15 -8.96
N ALA A 280 -13.10 12.90 -9.03
CA ALA A 280 -14.02 13.65 -9.89
C ALA A 280 -14.25 15.09 -9.36
N ILE A 281 -14.44 15.26 -8.04
CA ILE A 281 -14.55 16.55 -7.36
C ILE A 281 -13.26 17.38 -7.60
N HIS A 282 -12.09 16.75 -7.47
CA HIS A 282 -10.81 17.41 -7.76
C HIS A 282 -10.71 17.87 -9.22
N ALA A 283 -11.17 17.04 -10.16
CA ALA A 283 -11.12 17.37 -11.58
C ALA A 283 -11.93 18.62 -11.93
N TYR A 284 -13.16 18.71 -11.42
CA TYR A 284 -13.99 19.91 -11.63
C TYR A 284 -13.49 21.12 -10.83
N GLY A 285 -13.01 20.90 -9.60
CA GLY A 285 -12.40 21.96 -8.80
C GLY A 285 -11.17 22.58 -9.48
N GLN A 286 -10.32 21.76 -10.12
CA GLN A 286 -9.20 22.25 -10.93
C GLN A 286 -9.65 23.01 -12.18
N ALA A 287 -10.75 22.58 -12.80
CA ALA A 287 -11.32 23.24 -13.97
C ALA A 287 -12.08 24.55 -13.62
N GLY A 288 -12.28 24.83 -12.32
CA GLY A 288 -13.08 25.96 -11.85
C GLY A 288 -14.59 25.77 -11.98
N ASP A 289 -15.04 24.58 -12.32
CA ASP A 289 -16.46 24.25 -12.44
C ASP A 289 -17.05 23.88 -11.06
N ILE A 290 -17.31 24.92 -10.29
CA ILE A 290 -17.81 24.78 -8.92
C ILE A 290 -19.19 24.15 -8.88
N GLU A 291 -20.05 24.41 -9.87
CA GLU A 291 -21.41 23.88 -9.93
C GLU A 291 -21.40 22.34 -10.00
N ARG A 292 -20.61 21.78 -10.94
CA ARG A 292 -20.49 20.32 -11.10
C ARG A 292 -19.75 19.70 -9.91
N MET A 293 -18.75 20.38 -9.37
CA MET A 293 -18.05 19.95 -8.16
C MET A 293 -19.02 19.76 -6.98
N VAL A 294 -19.88 20.75 -6.73
CA VAL A 294 -20.92 20.68 -5.65
C VAL A 294 -21.94 19.59 -5.92
N LYS A 295 -22.40 19.47 -7.17
CA LYS A 295 -23.33 18.39 -7.57
C LYS A 295 -22.79 17.00 -7.23
N LEU A 296 -21.51 16.74 -7.56
CA LEU A 296 -20.86 15.46 -7.24
C LEU A 296 -20.71 15.23 -5.73
N PHE A 297 -20.43 16.29 -4.98
CA PHE A 297 -20.36 16.19 -3.52
C PHE A 297 -21.73 15.82 -2.90
N LEU A 298 -22.84 16.35 -3.42
CA LEU A 298 -24.18 15.96 -3.00
C LEU A 298 -24.50 14.53 -3.40
N GLU A 299 -24.20 14.15 -4.65
CA GLU A 299 -24.37 12.77 -5.14
C GLU A 299 -23.58 11.75 -4.31
N MET A 300 -22.35 12.08 -3.88
CA MET A 300 -21.54 11.27 -2.98
C MET A 300 -22.29 10.92 -1.70
N LYS A 301 -23.00 11.90 -1.12
CA LYS A 301 -23.82 11.70 0.08
C LYS A 301 -25.05 10.83 -0.17
N ASP A 302 -25.76 11.08 -1.27
CA ASP A 302 -26.95 10.31 -1.65
C ASP A 302 -26.60 8.83 -1.85
N ARG A 303 -25.40 8.53 -2.35
CA ARG A 303 -24.88 7.16 -2.49
C ARG A 303 -24.23 6.60 -1.21
N GLN A 304 -24.41 7.25 -0.07
CA GLN A 304 -23.85 6.84 1.23
C GLN A 304 -22.31 6.74 1.27
N CYS A 305 -21.62 7.37 0.32
CA CYS A 305 -20.16 7.53 0.36
C CYS A 305 -19.84 8.69 1.30
N ARG A 306 -19.26 8.40 2.47
CA ARG A 306 -18.92 9.45 3.44
C ARG A 306 -17.77 10.33 2.94
N PRO A 307 -17.97 11.67 2.88
CA PRO A 307 -16.86 12.60 2.63
C PRO A 307 -15.76 12.44 3.69
N ASP A 308 -14.52 12.50 3.27
CA ASP A 308 -13.36 12.45 4.14
C ASP A 308 -12.60 13.79 4.16
N ASN A 309 -11.52 13.86 4.92
CA ASN A 309 -10.68 15.06 4.99
C ASN A 309 -10.14 15.49 3.61
N ILE A 310 -9.93 14.54 2.70
CA ILE A 310 -9.45 14.82 1.34
C ILE A 310 -10.56 15.49 0.53
N THR A 311 -11.81 15.03 0.66
CA THR A 311 -12.99 15.64 0.02
C THR A 311 -13.10 17.11 0.42
N TYR A 312 -13.13 17.39 1.73
CA TYR A 312 -13.27 18.76 2.24
C TYR A 312 -12.09 19.65 1.84
N ALA A 313 -10.84 19.17 2.00
CA ALA A 313 -9.65 19.94 1.62
C ALA A 313 -9.63 20.27 0.12
N THR A 314 -10.09 19.35 -0.73
CA THR A 314 -10.18 19.57 -2.17
C THR A 314 -11.19 20.66 -2.51
N MET A 315 -12.37 20.63 -1.91
CA MET A 315 -13.42 21.63 -2.12
C MET A 315 -13.00 23.02 -1.59
N ILE A 316 -12.44 23.08 -0.39
CA ILE A 316 -11.93 24.34 0.20
C ILE A 316 -10.88 24.97 -0.73
N LYS A 317 -9.95 24.16 -1.24
CA LYS A 317 -8.94 24.65 -2.19
C LYS A 317 -9.56 25.17 -3.48
N ALA A 318 -10.58 24.48 -4.02
CA ALA A 318 -11.26 24.91 -5.22
C ALA A 318 -12.04 26.24 -5.01
N TYR A 319 -12.78 26.37 -3.90
CA TYR A 319 -13.47 27.61 -3.54
C TYR A 319 -12.48 28.78 -3.38
N SER A 320 -11.38 28.57 -2.65
CA SER A 320 -10.35 29.59 -2.45
C SER A 320 -9.72 30.04 -3.77
N ALA A 321 -9.47 29.10 -4.70
CA ALA A 321 -8.91 29.41 -6.02
C ALA A 321 -9.85 30.24 -6.90
N GLN A 322 -11.18 30.14 -6.68
CA GLN A 322 -12.20 30.93 -7.36
C GLN A 322 -12.60 32.21 -6.59
N GLY A 323 -11.90 32.54 -5.52
CA GLY A 323 -12.19 33.73 -4.71
C GLY A 323 -13.44 33.62 -3.84
N MET A 324 -14.03 32.46 -3.70
CA MET A 324 -15.23 32.19 -2.88
C MET A 324 -14.84 31.96 -1.41
N ILE A 325 -14.28 33.00 -0.78
CA ILE A 325 -13.65 32.90 0.55
C ILE A 325 -14.68 32.50 1.62
N GLU A 326 -15.87 33.10 1.62
CA GLU A 326 -16.93 32.76 2.59
C GLU A 326 -17.36 31.30 2.54
N ALA A 327 -17.48 30.72 1.33
CA ALA A 327 -17.82 29.31 1.14
C ALA A 327 -16.69 28.38 1.63
N ALA A 328 -15.44 28.78 1.44
CA ALA A 328 -14.28 28.04 1.91
C ALA A 328 -14.19 28.05 3.45
N GLU A 329 -14.43 29.19 4.11
CA GLU A 329 -14.41 29.34 5.56
C GLU A 329 -15.59 28.61 6.23
N ASP A 330 -16.78 28.66 5.64
CA ASP A 330 -17.95 27.92 6.11
C ASP A 330 -17.68 26.40 6.05
N LEU A 331 -17.12 25.92 4.95
CA LEU A 331 -16.78 24.51 4.79
C LEU A 331 -15.68 24.06 5.77
N GLN A 332 -14.68 24.93 6.02
CA GLN A 332 -13.61 24.67 6.98
C GLN A 332 -14.14 24.59 8.42
N SER A 333 -15.03 25.48 8.78
CA SER A 333 -15.67 25.52 10.10
C SER A 333 -16.49 24.25 10.36
N ARG A 334 -17.16 23.76 9.34
CA ARG A 334 -17.96 22.53 9.42
C ARG A 334 -17.08 21.27 9.50
N MET A 335 -15.98 21.23 8.77
CA MET A 335 -15.00 20.15 8.86
C MET A 335 -14.48 19.98 10.31
N ILE A 336 -14.27 21.10 11.01
CA ILE A 336 -13.79 21.11 12.40
C ILE A 336 -14.89 20.71 13.40
N SER A 337 -16.13 21.17 13.18
CA SER A 337 -17.26 20.92 14.09
C SER A 337 -17.89 19.53 13.96
N GLY A 338 -17.52 18.75 12.95
CA GLY A 338 -18.06 17.40 12.72
C GLY A 338 -19.56 17.34 12.41
N ASN A 339 -20.19 18.48 12.10
CA ASN A 339 -21.60 18.58 11.82
C ASN A 339 -21.91 18.35 10.33
N ASP A 340 -22.78 17.38 10.05
CA ASP A 340 -23.33 17.12 8.72
C ASP A 340 -24.23 18.27 8.24
N PHE A 341 -24.18 18.55 6.93
CA PHE A 341 -24.78 19.70 6.26
C PHE A 341 -26.32 19.77 6.27
N PRO A 342 -26.93 20.96 6.37
CA PRO A 342 -28.20 21.28 5.74
C PRO A 342 -28.00 21.74 4.26
N GLU A 343 -28.87 21.28 3.39
CA GLU A 343 -28.76 21.30 1.91
C GLU A 343 -28.77 22.69 1.20
N THR A 344 -28.94 23.80 1.91
CA THR A 344 -29.46 25.05 1.31
C THR A 344 -28.46 26.19 1.08
N LYS A 345 -27.15 26.03 1.36
CA LYS A 345 -26.21 27.19 1.25
C LYS A 345 -24.95 26.96 0.39
N LEU A 346 -24.91 25.96 -0.46
CA LEU A 346 -23.71 25.65 -1.26
C LEU A 346 -23.61 26.43 -2.57
N ILE A 347 -24.68 27.07 -3.02
CA ILE A 347 -24.71 27.90 -4.22
C ILE A 347 -25.01 29.34 -3.76
N GLY A 348 -23.97 30.14 -3.61
CA GLY A 348 -24.13 31.59 -3.48
C GLY A 348 -24.83 32.12 -4.73
N SER A 349 -26.09 32.56 -4.59
CA SER A 349 -26.77 33.29 -5.65
C SER A 349 -25.93 34.49 -6.03
N PRO A 350 -25.68 34.75 -7.33
CA PRO A 350 -25.06 36.01 -7.73
C PRO A 350 -26.02 37.13 -7.34
N THR A 351 -25.56 38.02 -6.48
CA THR A 351 -26.28 39.29 -6.21
C THR A 351 -26.36 40.04 -7.53
N PRO A 352 -27.55 40.53 -7.94
CA PRO A 352 -27.62 41.44 -9.08
C PRO A 352 -26.82 42.70 -8.76
N ILE A 353 -25.88 43.05 -9.60
CA ILE A 353 -25.23 44.35 -9.57
C ILE A 353 -26.26 45.37 -10.12
N ASP A 354 -26.72 46.25 -9.26
CA ASP A 354 -27.40 47.47 -9.66
C ASP A 354 -26.46 48.47 -10.36
#